data_0e68c5fe39cbe61cdc62ab4cb6670259
#
_entry.id   0e68c5fe39cbe61cdc62ab4cb6670259
#
_cell.length_a   1.000
_cell.length_b   1.000
_cell.length_c   1.000
_cell.angle_alpha   90.00
_cell.angle_beta   90.00
_cell.angle_gamma   90.00
#
_symmetry.space_group_name_H-M   'P 1'
#
loop_
_entity.id
_entity.type
_entity.pdbx_description
1 polymer ?
#
loop_
_entity_poly.entity_id
_entity_poly.type
_entity_poly.pdbx_seq_one_letter_code
_entity_poly.pdbx_strand_id
1 'polypeptide(L)'
;NQEKIVGTRILSSEDTPEHVDTLRGNAAFEKAFKDWRPTTQPTPKLEAYAGSTLTAYAITESIQKRLSGNYVSLRFPTALSLKEIQGSGFPDAASFEPNIPRLGWNLVRGPNRSHLGYVVRSSPSADEVVGYAGPSETLIAIEVDGLRLRQVKLRTTYDTAEYVSRIQEQEPDPQGRTFFKDLTKWTTREWAEFDFRKGELDTVSGATLTSYGIAKGLQTRFADDAHGGQRAKQDTQQRLRTAALWCFLVGALLMTFTPLHGRPVVRTVWQILLVGGLGLWLGQLLSLSLFAGWARHGIPWSQAPALLILGGIALLVPWGSRRQAYCHQICPHGAAQELLGGLKRLQVTVPARWHAWLSKLPAIALAGAFLAALVWPRWNI
;
A
#
# COMPACT_ATOMS: atom_id res chain seq x y z
N ASN A 1 -18.19 -7.72 8.17
CA ASN A 1 -18.83 -6.41 8.00
C ASN A 1 -18.68 -6.01 6.55
N GLN A 2 -19.75 -6.12 5.77
CA GLN A 2 -19.79 -5.61 4.39
C GLN A 2 -20.04 -4.11 4.48
N GLU A 3 -18.97 -3.33 4.37
CA GLU A 3 -19.05 -1.88 4.40
C GLU A 3 -19.80 -1.39 3.16
N LYS A 4 -20.92 -0.68 3.36
CA LYS A 4 -21.68 -0.01 2.32
C LYS A 4 -21.49 1.50 2.41
N ILE A 5 -21.51 2.17 1.28
CA ILE A 5 -21.45 3.62 1.24
C ILE A 5 -22.80 4.19 1.65
N VAL A 6 -22.82 5.03 2.67
CA VAL A 6 -24.04 5.71 3.15
C VAL A 6 -24.29 7.00 2.37
N GLY A 7 -23.23 7.66 1.96
CA GLY A 7 -23.27 8.89 1.18
C GLY A 7 -21.88 9.34 0.79
N THR A 8 -21.78 10.21 -0.20
CA THR A 8 -20.54 10.81 -0.70
C THR A 8 -20.67 12.32 -0.72
N ARG A 9 -19.56 13.02 -0.48
CA ARG A 9 -19.48 14.47 -0.62
C ARG A 9 -18.11 14.89 -1.14
N ILE A 10 -18.07 15.74 -2.15
CA ILE A 10 -16.84 16.33 -2.66
C ILE A 10 -16.40 17.43 -1.69
N LEU A 11 -15.26 17.22 -1.02
CA LEU A 11 -14.68 18.18 -0.07
C LEU A 11 -13.82 19.21 -0.78
N SER A 12 -12.92 18.75 -1.65
CA SER A 12 -12.01 19.57 -2.46
C SER A 12 -11.74 18.86 -3.78
N SER A 13 -11.37 19.63 -4.79
CA SER A 13 -10.94 19.13 -6.10
C SER A 13 -9.98 20.14 -6.71
N GLU A 14 -9.01 19.63 -7.46
CA GLU A 14 -8.11 20.44 -8.30
C GLU A 14 -8.62 20.54 -9.75
N ASP A 15 -9.76 19.91 -10.04
CA ASP A 15 -10.41 19.99 -11.35
C ASP A 15 -11.12 21.35 -11.54
N THR A 16 -11.47 21.64 -12.78
CA THR A 16 -12.17 22.89 -13.16
C THR A 16 -13.44 23.07 -12.31
N PRO A 17 -13.63 24.22 -11.66
CA PRO A 17 -14.76 24.45 -10.75
C PRO A 17 -16.12 24.14 -11.36
N GLU A 18 -16.36 24.51 -12.63
CA GLU A 18 -17.60 24.26 -13.35
C GLU A 18 -17.91 22.76 -13.46
N HIS A 19 -16.89 21.91 -13.68
CA HIS A 19 -17.04 20.46 -13.75
C HIS A 19 -17.42 19.88 -12.38
N VAL A 20 -16.80 20.38 -11.33
CA VAL A 20 -17.06 19.93 -9.96
C VAL A 20 -18.45 20.38 -9.50
N ASP A 21 -18.84 21.61 -9.80
CA ASP A 21 -20.14 22.17 -9.39
C ASP A 21 -21.31 21.48 -10.09
N THR A 22 -21.12 21.02 -11.33
CA THR A 22 -22.11 20.18 -12.05
C THR A 22 -22.41 18.86 -11.29
N LEU A 23 -21.42 18.30 -10.59
CA LEU A 23 -21.57 17.06 -9.83
C LEU A 23 -21.96 17.30 -8.37
N ARG A 24 -21.56 18.43 -7.81
CA ARG A 24 -21.85 18.80 -6.42
C ARG A 24 -23.33 19.07 -6.24
N GLY A 25 -23.98 18.27 -5.37
CA GLY A 25 -25.41 18.38 -5.15
C GLY A 25 -26.28 17.74 -6.27
N ASN A 26 -25.67 17.06 -7.24
CA ASN A 26 -26.40 16.30 -8.22
C ASN A 26 -26.97 15.03 -7.57
N ALA A 27 -28.27 15.01 -7.37
CA ALA A 27 -28.96 13.92 -6.67
C ALA A 27 -28.79 12.55 -7.36
N ALA A 28 -28.70 12.51 -8.69
CA ALA A 28 -28.48 11.28 -9.44
C ALA A 28 -27.07 10.74 -9.23
N PHE A 29 -26.05 11.62 -9.21
CA PHE A 29 -24.68 11.28 -8.93
C PHE A 29 -24.49 10.75 -7.49
N GLU A 30 -25.02 11.46 -6.51
CA GLU A 30 -24.95 11.03 -5.11
C GLU A 30 -25.69 9.72 -4.86
N LYS A 31 -26.86 9.53 -5.50
CA LYS A 31 -27.67 8.31 -5.41
C LYS A 31 -26.94 7.10 -5.99
N ALA A 32 -26.10 7.26 -7.02
CA ALA A 32 -25.36 6.18 -7.63
C ALA A 32 -24.42 5.46 -6.65
N PHE A 33 -23.94 6.16 -5.63
CA PHE A 33 -23.05 5.57 -4.61
C PHE A 33 -23.78 5.06 -3.36
N LYS A 34 -25.04 5.46 -3.17
CA LYS A 34 -25.78 5.04 -2.00
C LYS A 34 -25.97 3.52 -2.01
N ASP A 35 -25.65 2.89 -0.87
CA ASP A 35 -25.70 1.44 -0.67
C ASP A 35 -24.72 0.62 -1.53
N TRP A 36 -23.86 1.26 -2.33
CA TRP A 36 -22.83 0.57 -3.10
C TRP A 36 -21.78 -0.05 -2.18
N ARG A 37 -21.33 -1.25 -2.55
CA ARG A 37 -20.27 -2.02 -1.86
C ARG A 37 -19.11 -2.28 -2.81
N PRO A 38 -18.10 -1.41 -2.85
CA PRO A 38 -17.01 -1.49 -3.82
C PRO A 38 -16.24 -2.81 -3.82
N THR A 39 -16.24 -3.53 -2.70
CA THR A 39 -15.53 -4.81 -2.56
C THR A 39 -16.28 -6.01 -3.14
N THR A 40 -17.58 -5.93 -3.29
CA THR A 40 -18.44 -7.07 -3.65
C THR A 40 -19.38 -6.81 -4.84
N GLN A 41 -19.57 -5.55 -5.19
CA GLN A 41 -20.46 -5.15 -6.27
C GLN A 41 -19.68 -4.50 -7.41
N PRO A 42 -20.15 -4.65 -8.67
CA PRO A 42 -19.56 -3.93 -9.79
C PRO A 42 -19.69 -2.42 -9.60
N THR A 43 -18.85 -1.67 -10.30
CA THR A 43 -18.92 -0.21 -10.32
C THR A 43 -20.30 0.28 -10.75
N PRO A 44 -20.87 1.28 -10.07
CA PRO A 44 -22.19 1.78 -10.44
C PRO A 44 -22.16 2.35 -11.86
N LYS A 45 -23.23 2.12 -12.61
CA LYS A 45 -23.41 2.76 -13.92
C LYS A 45 -23.65 4.24 -13.69
N LEU A 46 -22.72 5.04 -14.17
CA LEU A 46 -22.85 6.49 -14.16
C LEU A 46 -23.51 6.95 -15.46
N GLU A 47 -24.44 7.88 -15.35
CA GLU A 47 -24.96 8.61 -16.49
C GLU A 47 -23.86 9.54 -17.04
N ALA A 48 -23.92 9.88 -18.33
CA ALA A 48 -23.03 10.87 -18.90
C ALA A 48 -23.41 12.25 -18.38
N TYR A 49 -22.47 12.88 -17.67
CA TYR A 49 -22.64 14.27 -17.20
C TYR A 49 -21.97 15.21 -18.20
N ALA A 50 -22.77 15.97 -18.94
CA ALA A 50 -22.25 16.90 -19.96
C ALA A 50 -21.15 17.79 -19.39
N GLY A 51 -19.96 17.74 -19.98
CA GLY A 51 -18.77 18.50 -19.54
C GLY A 51 -18.08 17.95 -18.29
N SER A 52 -18.69 17.02 -17.51
CA SER A 52 -18.15 16.56 -16.21
C SER A 52 -18.00 15.03 -16.12
N THR A 53 -18.07 14.34 -17.24
CA THR A 53 -18.02 12.86 -17.26
C THR A 53 -16.67 12.32 -16.76
N LEU A 54 -15.55 12.92 -17.17
CA LEU A 54 -14.23 12.51 -16.70
C LEU A 54 -14.04 12.73 -15.21
N THR A 55 -14.55 13.84 -14.68
CA THR A 55 -14.55 14.15 -13.25
C THR A 55 -15.37 13.11 -12.46
N ALA A 56 -16.56 12.74 -12.97
CA ALA A 56 -17.39 11.70 -12.36
C ALA A 56 -16.70 10.33 -12.34
N TYR A 57 -16.02 9.95 -13.43
CA TYR A 57 -15.23 8.73 -13.50
C TYR A 57 -14.06 8.77 -12.51
N ALA A 58 -13.30 9.87 -12.45
CA ALA A 58 -12.18 10.02 -11.54
C ALA A 58 -12.60 9.88 -10.07
N ILE A 59 -13.72 10.48 -9.67
CA ILE A 59 -14.27 10.35 -8.32
C ILE A 59 -14.64 8.89 -8.01
N THR A 60 -15.32 8.23 -8.95
CA THR A 60 -15.76 6.83 -8.77
C THR A 60 -14.59 5.87 -8.66
N GLU A 61 -13.60 6.01 -9.54
CA GLU A 61 -12.35 5.23 -9.51
C GLU A 61 -11.58 5.45 -8.21
N SER A 62 -11.52 6.70 -7.72
CA SER A 62 -10.85 7.04 -6.45
C SER A 62 -11.54 6.36 -5.25
N ILE A 63 -12.87 6.36 -5.22
CA ILE A 63 -13.65 5.65 -4.19
C ILE A 63 -13.37 4.15 -4.25
N GLN A 64 -13.42 3.56 -5.45
CA GLN A 64 -13.17 2.14 -5.64
C GLN A 64 -11.75 1.76 -5.23
N LYS A 65 -10.74 2.49 -5.70
CA LYS A 65 -9.32 2.31 -5.34
C LYS A 65 -9.11 2.37 -3.82
N ARG A 66 -9.75 3.34 -3.16
CA ARG A 66 -9.61 3.53 -1.71
C ARG A 66 -10.24 2.40 -0.89
N LEU A 67 -11.39 1.89 -1.29
CA LEU A 67 -12.18 0.94 -0.51
C LEU A 67 -11.92 -0.52 -0.88
N SER A 68 -11.63 -0.83 -2.16
CA SER A 68 -11.36 -2.20 -2.62
C SER A 68 -9.88 -2.50 -2.86
N GLY A 69 -9.03 -1.48 -2.91
CA GLY A 69 -7.60 -1.62 -3.23
C GLY A 69 -7.29 -1.79 -4.72
N ASN A 70 -8.27 -2.21 -5.51
CA ASN A 70 -8.18 -2.36 -6.97
C ASN A 70 -9.34 -1.64 -7.63
N TYR A 71 -9.14 -1.17 -8.87
CA TYR A 71 -10.21 -0.59 -9.66
C TYR A 71 -10.02 -0.89 -11.15
N VAL A 72 -11.14 -0.86 -11.88
CA VAL A 72 -11.17 -0.96 -13.33
C VAL A 72 -11.36 0.46 -13.86
N SER A 73 -10.56 0.84 -14.85
CA SER A 73 -10.69 2.15 -15.47
C SER A 73 -12.05 2.33 -16.12
N LEU A 74 -12.75 3.39 -15.74
CA LEU A 74 -13.96 3.84 -16.41
C LEU A 74 -13.64 4.74 -17.61
N ARG A 75 -12.48 5.39 -17.58
CA ARG A 75 -11.96 6.21 -18.67
C ARG A 75 -11.50 5.38 -19.85
N PHE A 76 -10.87 4.23 -19.60
CA PHE A 76 -10.35 3.32 -20.63
C PHE A 76 -10.89 1.89 -20.46
N PRO A 77 -12.22 1.68 -20.62
CA PRO A 77 -12.86 0.41 -20.29
C PRO A 77 -12.60 -0.70 -21.31
N THR A 78 -12.11 -0.36 -22.51
CA THR A 78 -11.96 -1.32 -23.59
C THR A 78 -10.91 -2.39 -23.25
N ALA A 79 -11.28 -3.65 -23.35
CA ALA A 79 -10.36 -4.76 -23.14
C ALA A 79 -9.27 -4.80 -24.23
N LEU A 80 -8.12 -5.38 -23.89
CA LEU A 80 -7.02 -5.57 -24.83
C LEU A 80 -7.37 -6.63 -25.87
N SER A 81 -7.02 -6.40 -27.12
CA SER A 81 -7.25 -7.33 -28.23
C SER A 81 -5.93 -7.89 -28.76
N LEU A 82 -5.98 -9.10 -29.33
CA LEU A 82 -4.80 -9.72 -29.93
C LEU A 82 -4.25 -8.88 -31.10
N LYS A 83 -5.14 -8.27 -31.89
CA LYS A 83 -4.75 -7.39 -33.01
C LYS A 83 -3.95 -6.17 -32.55
N GLU A 84 -4.31 -5.60 -31.42
CA GLU A 84 -3.55 -4.47 -30.85
C GLU A 84 -2.16 -4.92 -30.39
N ILE A 85 -2.04 -6.11 -29.81
CA ILE A 85 -0.75 -6.69 -29.40
C ILE A 85 0.13 -6.95 -30.60
N GLN A 86 -0.43 -7.52 -31.67
CA GLN A 86 0.30 -7.73 -32.93
C GLN A 86 0.82 -6.42 -33.51
N GLY A 87 0.02 -5.35 -33.43
CA GLY A 87 0.41 -4.00 -33.89
C GLY A 87 1.31 -3.22 -32.93
N SER A 88 1.69 -3.80 -31.79
CA SER A 88 2.50 -3.14 -30.75
C SER A 88 3.83 -3.86 -30.45
N GLY A 89 4.47 -4.42 -31.48
CA GLY A 89 5.79 -5.01 -31.36
C GLY A 89 5.83 -6.54 -31.28
N PHE A 90 4.69 -7.24 -31.34
CA PHE A 90 4.63 -8.70 -31.37
C PHE A 90 3.81 -9.23 -32.57
N PRO A 91 4.28 -9.07 -33.79
CA PRO A 91 3.53 -9.47 -34.98
C PRO A 91 3.17 -10.96 -34.98
N ASP A 92 4.01 -11.80 -34.39
CA ASP A 92 3.83 -13.24 -34.29
C ASP A 92 3.02 -13.69 -33.09
N ALA A 93 2.38 -12.76 -32.36
CA ALA A 93 1.55 -13.11 -31.19
C ALA A 93 0.35 -13.96 -31.61
N ALA A 94 0.21 -15.14 -31.02
CA ALA A 94 -0.89 -16.06 -31.23
C ALA A 94 -1.91 -16.01 -30.09
N SER A 95 -1.47 -15.70 -28.87
CA SER A 95 -2.33 -15.56 -27.67
C SER A 95 -1.68 -14.70 -26.63
N PHE A 96 -2.47 -14.26 -25.67
CA PHE A 96 -1.98 -13.60 -24.45
C PHE A 96 -2.79 -14.03 -23.25
N GLU A 97 -2.18 -13.99 -22.07
CA GLU A 97 -2.79 -14.38 -20.81
C GLU A 97 -2.33 -13.45 -19.67
N PRO A 98 -3.18 -13.19 -18.66
CA PRO A 98 -2.76 -12.39 -17.52
C PRO A 98 -1.57 -13.02 -16.79
N ASN A 99 -0.57 -12.23 -16.45
CA ASN A 99 0.55 -12.67 -15.64
C ASN A 99 0.21 -12.57 -14.15
N ILE A 100 -0.13 -13.67 -13.52
CA ILE A 100 -0.59 -13.73 -12.13
C ILE A 100 0.40 -13.09 -11.13
N PRO A 101 1.75 -13.25 -11.25
CA PRO A 101 2.70 -12.60 -10.35
C PRO A 101 2.76 -11.07 -10.46
N ARG A 102 2.40 -10.51 -11.63
CA ARG A 102 2.43 -9.07 -11.89
C ARG A 102 1.08 -8.61 -12.41
N LEU A 103 0.26 -8.05 -11.52
CA LEU A 103 -1.07 -7.54 -11.86
C LEU A 103 -1.02 -6.52 -13.01
N GLY A 104 -1.91 -6.71 -14.00
CA GLY A 104 -1.99 -5.83 -15.16
C GLY A 104 -0.93 -6.07 -16.25
N TRP A 105 -0.06 -7.06 -16.07
CA TRP A 105 0.82 -7.55 -17.12
C TRP A 105 0.15 -8.71 -17.87
N ASN A 106 0.35 -8.76 -19.18
CA ASN A 106 -0.13 -9.84 -20.02
C ASN A 106 1.07 -10.52 -20.68
N LEU A 107 1.18 -11.83 -20.47
CA LEU A 107 2.18 -12.67 -21.09
C LEU A 107 1.79 -12.92 -22.55
N VAL A 108 2.65 -12.59 -23.50
CA VAL A 108 2.43 -12.78 -24.93
C VAL A 108 3.10 -14.06 -25.41
N ARG A 109 2.33 -14.90 -26.07
CA ARG A 109 2.80 -16.18 -26.62
C ARG A 109 2.70 -16.23 -28.14
N GLY A 110 3.72 -16.80 -28.75
CA GLY A 110 3.76 -17.13 -30.18
C GLY A 110 3.00 -18.43 -30.52
N PRO A 111 2.96 -18.83 -31.80
CA PRO A 111 2.24 -20.01 -32.29
C PRO A 111 2.63 -21.31 -31.58
N ASN A 112 3.89 -21.49 -31.23
CA ASN A 112 4.41 -22.68 -30.55
C ASN A 112 4.40 -22.51 -28.99
N ARG A 113 3.54 -21.67 -28.46
CA ARG A 113 3.53 -21.28 -27.04
C ARG A 113 4.85 -20.68 -26.52
N SER A 114 5.73 -20.29 -27.44
CA SER A 114 6.97 -19.58 -27.10
C SER A 114 6.65 -18.28 -26.38
N HIS A 115 7.44 -17.95 -25.35
CA HIS A 115 7.33 -16.68 -24.65
C HIS A 115 7.95 -15.57 -25.49
N LEU A 116 7.14 -14.65 -26.00
CA LEU A 116 7.60 -13.53 -26.83
C LEU A 116 7.93 -12.28 -26.01
N GLY A 117 7.29 -12.09 -24.85
CA GLY A 117 7.45 -10.93 -23.98
C GLY A 117 6.18 -10.64 -23.23
N TYR A 118 6.05 -9.39 -22.80
CA TYR A 118 4.89 -8.91 -22.04
C TYR A 118 4.28 -7.68 -22.69
N VAL A 119 2.98 -7.50 -22.48
CA VAL A 119 2.27 -6.28 -22.82
C VAL A 119 1.57 -5.73 -21.59
N VAL A 120 1.73 -4.42 -21.39
CA VAL A 120 1.19 -3.69 -20.25
C VAL A 120 0.44 -2.45 -20.72
N ARG A 121 -0.68 -2.14 -20.09
CA ARG A 121 -1.40 -0.87 -20.28
C ARG A 121 -0.94 0.13 -19.23
N SER A 122 -0.83 1.41 -19.58
CA SER A 122 -0.60 2.46 -18.57
C SER A 122 -1.82 2.62 -17.66
N SER A 123 -3.04 2.42 -18.20
CA SER A 123 -4.29 2.36 -17.43
C SER A 123 -4.41 1.04 -16.64
N PRO A 124 -4.98 1.01 -15.42
CA PRO A 124 -5.60 2.15 -14.72
C PRO A 124 -4.63 3.00 -13.91
N SER A 125 -3.38 2.59 -13.69
CA SER A 125 -2.44 3.24 -12.77
C SER A 125 -2.16 4.71 -13.13
N ALA A 126 -2.16 5.04 -14.43
CA ALA A 126 -1.84 6.37 -14.93
C ALA A 126 -3.06 7.21 -15.34
N ASP A 127 -4.26 6.78 -15.02
CA ASP A 127 -5.49 7.49 -15.44
C ASP A 127 -5.63 8.89 -14.81
N GLU A 128 -4.95 9.14 -13.70
CA GLU A 128 -4.90 10.45 -13.05
C GLU A 128 -3.90 11.42 -13.72
N VAL A 129 -3.06 10.92 -14.63
CA VAL A 129 -2.05 11.73 -15.31
C VAL A 129 -2.68 12.40 -16.52
N VAL A 130 -2.77 13.71 -16.46
CA VAL A 130 -3.37 14.55 -17.51
C VAL A 130 -2.26 15.16 -18.36
N GLY A 131 -2.45 15.14 -19.69
CA GLY A 131 -1.61 15.85 -20.64
C GLY A 131 -2.04 17.32 -20.74
N TYR A 132 -2.35 17.82 -21.94
CA TYR A 132 -2.87 19.18 -22.14
C TYR A 132 -4.34 19.30 -21.70
N ALA A 133 -5.22 18.40 -22.16
CA ALA A 133 -6.66 18.46 -21.90
C ALA A 133 -7.21 17.21 -21.20
N GLY A 134 -6.53 16.06 -21.28
CA GLY A 134 -7.02 14.83 -20.70
C GLY A 134 -5.95 13.74 -20.57
N PRO A 135 -6.32 12.63 -19.93
CA PRO A 135 -5.44 11.49 -19.77
C PRO A 135 -5.25 10.73 -21.08
N SER A 136 -4.10 10.06 -21.19
CA SER A 136 -3.74 9.23 -22.34
C SER A 136 -3.37 7.83 -21.91
N GLU A 137 -3.94 6.83 -22.56
CA GLU A 137 -3.59 5.44 -22.37
C GLU A 137 -2.56 4.96 -23.38
N THR A 138 -1.48 4.35 -22.89
CA THR A 138 -0.45 3.74 -23.73
C THR A 138 -0.43 2.23 -23.59
N LEU A 139 -0.07 1.55 -24.68
CA LEU A 139 0.25 0.14 -24.73
C LEU A 139 1.76 -0.01 -24.79
N ILE A 140 2.32 -0.75 -23.85
CA ILE A 140 3.75 -0.88 -23.63
C ILE A 140 4.13 -2.34 -23.86
N ALA A 141 4.91 -2.60 -24.89
CA ALA A 141 5.50 -3.90 -25.17
C ALA A 141 6.85 -4.00 -24.47
N ILE A 142 7.09 -5.10 -23.77
CA ILE A 142 8.27 -5.33 -22.94
C ILE A 142 8.90 -6.65 -23.35
N GLU A 143 10.21 -6.70 -23.40
CA GLU A 143 11.00 -7.89 -23.74
C GLU A 143 10.77 -9.05 -22.75
N VAL A 144 11.24 -10.24 -23.12
CA VAL A 144 11.11 -11.47 -22.29
C VAL A 144 11.76 -11.33 -20.93
N ASP A 145 12.81 -10.50 -20.82
CA ASP A 145 13.50 -10.20 -19.55
C ASP A 145 12.61 -9.42 -18.55
N GLY A 146 11.50 -8.86 -19.05
CA GLY A 146 10.58 -8.05 -18.23
C GLY A 146 11.16 -6.71 -17.77
N LEU A 147 12.24 -6.26 -18.41
CA LEU A 147 12.95 -5.03 -18.07
C LEU A 147 12.96 -4.02 -19.21
N ARG A 148 13.38 -4.42 -20.41
CA ARG A 148 13.55 -3.51 -21.56
C ARG A 148 12.23 -3.31 -22.29
N LEU A 149 11.92 -2.05 -22.60
CA LEU A 149 10.79 -1.69 -23.42
C LEU A 149 11.12 -1.95 -24.90
N ARG A 150 10.25 -2.70 -25.56
CA ARG A 150 10.34 -3.01 -26.99
C ARG A 150 9.68 -1.93 -27.84
N GLN A 151 8.49 -1.52 -27.41
CA GLN A 151 7.70 -0.49 -28.08
C GLN A 151 6.74 0.16 -27.11
N VAL A 152 6.49 1.45 -27.30
CA VAL A 152 5.41 2.20 -26.66
C VAL A 152 4.50 2.75 -27.75
N LYS A 153 3.19 2.58 -27.59
CA LYS A 153 2.19 3.05 -28.54
C LYS A 153 1.04 3.73 -27.81
N LEU A 154 0.60 4.87 -28.29
CA LEU A 154 -0.63 5.49 -27.81
C LEU A 154 -1.83 4.62 -28.24
N ARG A 155 -2.70 4.27 -27.29
CA ARG A 155 -3.88 3.44 -27.53
C ARG A 155 -5.14 4.29 -27.65
N THR A 156 -5.41 5.07 -26.63
CA THR A 156 -6.60 5.93 -26.55
C THR A 156 -6.23 7.18 -25.75
N THR A 157 -6.86 8.31 -26.06
CA THR A 157 -6.59 9.57 -25.37
C THR A 157 -7.83 10.44 -25.30
N TYR A 158 -7.92 11.23 -24.24
CA TYR A 158 -8.84 12.33 -24.06
C TYR A 158 -8.15 13.69 -24.26
N ASP A 159 -6.89 13.68 -24.72
CA ASP A 159 -6.15 14.89 -25.00
C ASP A 159 -6.54 15.47 -26.37
N THR A 160 -6.15 16.71 -26.63
CA THR A 160 -6.49 17.44 -27.84
C THR A 160 -5.90 16.76 -29.08
N ALA A 161 -6.75 16.43 -30.06
CA ALA A 161 -6.37 15.68 -31.26
C ALA A 161 -5.20 16.32 -32.04
N GLU A 162 -5.12 17.64 -32.11
CA GLU A 162 -4.04 18.37 -32.78
C GLU A 162 -2.67 18.06 -32.15
N TYR A 163 -2.57 18.03 -30.83
CA TYR A 163 -1.30 17.75 -30.13
C TYR A 163 -0.94 16.27 -30.23
N VAL A 164 -1.94 15.42 -30.23
CA VAL A 164 -1.77 13.99 -30.40
C VAL A 164 -1.23 13.65 -31.80
N SER A 165 -1.79 14.24 -32.86
CA SER A 165 -1.31 14.02 -34.23
C SER A 165 0.12 14.48 -34.41
N ARG A 166 0.52 15.61 -33.83
CA ARG A 166 1.93 16.07 -33.84
C ARG A 166 2.91 15.08 -33.26
N ILE A 167 2.50 14.33 -32.24
CA ILE A 167 3.35 13.28 -31.63
C ILE A 167 3.36 12.01 -32.47
N GLN A 168 2.23 11.60 -33.04
CA GLN A 168 2.09 10.38 -33.83
C GLN A 168 2.72 10.50 -35.21
N GLU A 169 2.61 11.68 -35.83
CA GLU A 169 3.09 12.00 -37.17
C GLU A 169 4.48 12.67 -37.14
N GLN A 170 5.15 12.66 -35.98
CA GLN A 170 6.48 13.24 -35.84
C GLN A 170 7.46 12.56 -36.81
N GLU A 171 8.08 13.37 -37.70
CA GLU A 171 9.17 12.90 -38.53
C GLU A 171 10.37 12.50 -37.67
N PRO A 172 11.03 11.38 -38.00
CA PRO A 172 12.24 10.99 -37.31
C PRO A 172 13.32 12.08 -37.39
N ASP A 173 14.04 12.30 -36.33
CA ASP A 173 15.20 13.19 -36.30
C ASP A 173 16.34 12.63 -37.24
N PRO A 174 17.42 13.40 -37.47
CA PRO A 174 18.55 12.93 -38.29
C PRO A 174 19.19 11.60 -37.80
N GLN A 175 18.93 11.24 -36.56
CA GLN A 175 19.37 9.98 -35.96
C GLN A 175 18.27 8.89 -36.01
N GLY A 176 17.16 9.14 -36.71
CA GLY A 176 16.05 8.22 -36.87
C GLY A 176 15.23 7.98 -35.57
N ARG A 177 15.22 8.96 -34.66
CA ARG A 177 14.50 8.89 -33.41
C ARG A 177 13.15 9.60 -33.51
N THR A 178 12.16 9.06 -32.85
CA THR A 178 10.85 9.68 -32.60
C THR A 178 10.57 9.65 -31.11
N PHE A 179 9.64 10.46 -30.63
CA PHE A 179 9.27 10.50 -29.24
C PHE A 179 8.98 9.10 -28.67
N PHE A 180 8.13 8.31 -29.30
CA PHE A 180 7.81 6.95 -28.84
C PHE A 180 9.01 6.01 -28.80
N LYS A 181 9.95 6.15 -29.74
CA LYS A 181 11.19 5.38 -29.76
C LYS A 181 12.13 5.81 -28.64
N ASP A 182 12.16 7.08 -28.33
CA ASP A 182 12.95 7.61 -27.22
C ASP A 182 12.46 7.09 -25.87
N LEU A 183 11.15 6.87 -25.69
CA LEU A 183 10.60 6.27 -24.47
C LEU A 183 11.13 4.85 -24.23
N THR A 184 11.62 4.14 -25.23
CA THR A 184 12.16 2.77 -25.08
C THR A 184 13.62 2.72 -24.63
N LYS A 185 14.28 3.86 -24.46
CA LYS A 185 15.70 3.92 -24.00
C LYS A 185 15.86 3.42 -22.56
N TRP A 186 14.87 3.62 -21.74
CA TRP A 186 14.90 3.29 -20.32
C TRP A 186 14.19 1.97 -20.04
N THR A 187 14.70 1.25 -19.04
CA THR A 187 14.09 0.03 -18.52
C THR A 187 12.87 0.35 -17.65
N THR A 188 12.06 -0.67 -17.37
CA THR A 188 10.89 -0.54 -16.47
C THR A 188 11.28 -0.03 -15.08
N ARG A 189 12.49 -0.38 -14.60
CA ARG A 189 13.01 0.07 -13.30
C ARG A 189 13.44 1.54 -13.36
N GLU A 190 14.15 1.94 -14.39
CA GLU A 190 14.58 3.33 -14.59
C GLU A 190 13.37 4.24 -14.77
N TRP A 191 12.32 3.79 -15.47
CA TRP A 191 11.06 4.51 -15.54
C TRP A 191 10.39 4.70 -14.18
N ALA A 192 10.41 3.69 -13.31
CA ALA A 192 9.81 3.81 -11.97
C ALA A 192 10.49 4.91 -11.12
N GLU A 193 11.77 5.15 -11.35
CA GLU A 193 12.59 6.12 -10.61
C GLU A 193 12.93 7.37 -11.47
N PHE A 194 12.30 7.54 -12.64
CA PHE A 194 12.65 8.59 -13.61
C PHE A 194 12.46 9.99 -13.03
N ASP A 195 13.50 10.81 -13.13
CA ASP A 195 13.47 12.20 -12.67
C ASP A 195 13.40 13.17 -13.87
N PHE A 196 12.21 13.70 -14.13
CA PHE A 196 11.97 14.67 -15.21
C PHE A 196 12.77 15.97 -15.05
N ARG A 197 13.30 16.26 -13.87
CA ARG A 197 14.09 17.49 -13.63
C ARG A 197 15.46 17.46 -14.27
N LYS A 198 15.95 16.26 -14.60
CA LYS A 198 17.27 16.08 -15.24
C LYS A 198 17.27 16.42 -16.73
N GLY A 199 16.11 16.65 -17.33
CA GLY A 199 16.01 17.06 -18.74
C GLY A 199 16.46 16.01 -19.76
N GLU A 200 16.45 14.72 -19.37
CA GLU A 200 16.93 13.61 -20.22
C GLU A 200 15.91 13.19 -21.30
N LEU A 201 14.66 13.67 -21.20
CA LEU A 201 13.60 13.35 -22.14
C LEU A 201 13.24 14.57 -22.98
N ASP A 202 13.41 14.44 -24.29
CA ASP A 202 12.96 15.44 -25.25
C ASP A 202 11.44 15.30 -25.49
N THR A 203 10.72 16.40 -25.32
CA THR A 203 9.29 16.49 -25.62
C THR A 203 9.08 16.99 -27.05
N VAL A 204 7.91 16.68 -27.65
CA VAL A 204 7.57 17.15 -28.99
C VAL A 204 7.21 18.64 -28.96
N SER A 205 7.91 19.45 -29.77
CA SER A 205 7.63 20.88 -29.89
C SER A 205 6.18 21.13 -30.31
N GLY A 206 5.50 22.02 -29.62
CA GLY A 206 4.09 22.31 -29.84
C GLY A 206 3.10 21.28 -29.28
N ALA A 207 3.61 20.18 -28.65
CA ALA A 207 2.82 19.19 -27.94
C ALA A 207 3.47 18.77 -26.60
N THR A 208 4.17 19.70 -25.98
CA THR A 208 5.01 19.45 -24.80
C THR A 208 4.23 18.84 -23.63
N LEU A 209 3.05 19.38 -23.29
CA LEU A 209 2.26 18.88 -22.17
C LEU A 209 1.70 17.48 -22.42
N THR A 210 1.26 17.19 -23.66
CA THR A 210 0.78 15.87 -24.05
C THR A 210 1.92 14.84 -24.03
N SER A 211 3.10 15.18 -24.57
CA SER A 211 4.31 14.34 -24.48
C SER A 211 4.72 14.05 -23.06
N TYR A 212 4.74 15.09 -22.21
CA TYR A 212 5.03 14.98 -20.79
C TYR A 212 4.01 14.06 -20.10
N GLY A 213 2.71 14.25 -20.37
CA GLY A 213 1.64 13.41 -19.82
C GLY A 213 1.81 11.94 -20.16
N ILE A 214 2.15 11.62 -21.42
CA ILE A 214 2.42 10.24 -21.86
C ILE A 214 3.61 9.66 -21.10
N ALA A 215 4.73 10.36 -21.05
CA ALA A 215 5.93 9.90 -20.33
C ALA A 215 5.70 9.76 -18.83
N LYS A 216 4.98 10.71 -18.22
CA LYS A 216 4.58 10.65 -16.83
C LYS A 216 3.65 9.45 -16.55
N GLY A 217 2.81 9.09 -17.51
CA GLY A 217 1.97 7.90 -17.47
C GLY A 217 2.80 6.62 -17.37
N LEU A 218 3.89 6.50 -18.14
CA LEU A 218 4.83 5.37 -18.03
C LEU A 218 5.48 5.32 -16.65
N GLN A 219 6.02 6.46 -16.19
CA GLN A 219 6.61 6.55 -14.86
C GLN A 219 5.63 6.09 -13.78
N THR A 220 4.42 6.63 -13.79
CA THR A 220 3.38 6.28 -12.80
C THR A 220 3.04 4.80 -12.84
N ARG A 221 2.91 4.22 -14.03
CA ARG A 221 2.62 2.79 -14.20
C ARG A 221 3.70 1.90 -13.59
N PHE A 222 4.97 2.17 -13.90
CA PHE A 222 6.08 1.35 -13.39
C PHE A 222 6.40 1.63 -11.93
N ALA A 223 6.20 2.85 -11.44
CA ALA A 223 6.28 3.16 -10.02
C ALA A 223 5.21 2.42 -9.21
N ASP A 224 3.98 2.34 -9.73
CA ASP A 224 2.89 1.59 -9.08
C ASP A 224 3.21 0.09 -9.03
N ASP A 225 3.79 -0.49 -10.09
CA ASP A 225 4.27 -1.89 -10.09
C ASP A 225 5.36 -2.12 -9.05
N ALA A 226 6.32 -1.22 -8.94
CA ALA A 226 7.38 -1.30 -7.95
C ALA A 226 6.83 -1.24 -6.51
N HIS A 227 5.90 -0.31 -6.25
CA HIS A 227 5.23 -0.19 -4.96
C HIS A 227 4.24 -1.34 -4.69
N GLY A 228 3.55 -1.84 -5.71
CA GLY A 228 2.66 -2.99 -5.61
C GLY A 228 3.39 -4.25 -5.16
N GLY A 229 4.58 -4.50 -5.71
CA GLY A 229 5.45 -5.59 -5.27
C GLY A 229 5.94 -5.44 -3.83
N GLN A 230 6.24 -4.22 -3.39
CA GLN A 230 6.60 -3.93 -2.01
C GLN A 230 5.41 -4.11 -1.06
N ARG A 231 4.21 -3.62 -1.43
CA ARG A 231 2.97 -3.80 -0.66
C ARG A 231 2.62 -5.26 -0.48
N ALA A 232 2.71 -6.08 -1.52
CA ALA A 232 2.44 -7.52 -1.44
C ALA A 232 3.42 -8.23 -0.49
N LYS A 233 4.71 -7.87 -0.53
CA LYS A 233 5.71 -8.38 0.42
C LYS A 233 5.43 -7.93 1.85
N GLN A 234 5.06 -6.66 2.04
CA GLN A 234 4.70 -6.12 3.35
C GLN A 234 3.45 -6.80 3.92
N ASP A 235 2.41 -7.01 3.10
CA ASP A 235 1.18 -7.69 3.51
C ASP A 235 1.45 -9.15 3.92
N THR A 236 2.26 -9.89 3.16
CA THR A 236 2.69 -11.25 3.53
C THR A 236 3.47 -11.25 4.83
N GLN A 237 4.41 -10.33 5.00
CA GLN A 237 5.19 -10.21 6.22
C GLN A 237 4.32 -9.81 7.42
N GLN A 238 3.35 -8.95 7.21
CA GLN A 238 2.39 -8.54 8.25
C GLN A 238 1.48 -9.70 8.65
N ARG A 239 0.99 -10.51 7.70
CA ARG A 239 0.22 -11.74 7.99
C ARG A 239 1.02 -12.75 8.80
N LEU A 240 2.29 -12.97 8.43
CA LEU A 240 3.19 -13.84 9.19
C LEU A 240 3.42 -13.33 10.62
N ARG A 241 3.66 -12.03 10.78
CA ARG A 241 3.81 -11.40 12.11
C ARG A 241 2.55 -11.55 12.94
N THR A 242 1.39 -11.33 12.35
CA THR A 242 0.10 -11.49 13.03
C THR A 242 -0.14 -12.96 13.44
N ALA A 243 0.11 -13.91 12.56
CA ALA A 243 0.01 -15.33 12.88
C ALA A 243 0.96 -15.73 14.00
N ALA A 244 2.22 -15.28 13.97
CA ALA A 244 3.18 -15.53 15.03
C ALA A 244 2.72 -14.93 16.38
N LEU A 245 2.16 -13.70 16.37
CA LEU A 245 1.61 -13.10 17.58
C LEU A 245 0.48 -13.94 18.19
N TRP A 246 -0.42 -14.48 17.35
CA TRP A 246 -1.46 -15.40 17.81
C TRP A 246 -0.87 -16.68 18.40
N CYS A 247 0.17 -17.26 17.81
CA CYS A 247 0.88 -18.42 18.36
C CYS A 247 1.48 -18.11 19.75
N PHE A 248 2.08 -16.93 19.93
CA PHE A 248 2.59 -16.49 21.24
C PHE A 248 1.48 -16.31 22.27
N LEU A 249 0.32 -15.75 21.89
CA LEU A 249 -0.83 -15.61 22.78
C LEU A 249 -1.39 -16.96 23.22
N VAL A 250 -1.56 -17.90 22.30
CA VAL A 250 -2.03 -19.25 22.61
C VAL A 250 -1.00 -19.98 23.50
N GLY A 251 0.29 -19.89 23.17
CA GLY A 251 1.37 -20.46 23.98
C GLY A 251 1.39 -19.88 25.41
N ALA A 252 1.19 -18.58 25.55
CA ALA A 252 1.11 -17.93 26.86
C ALA A 252 -0.10 -18.39 27.68
N LEU A 253 -1.25 -18.59 27.04
CA LEU A 253 -2.44 -19.16 27.70
C LEU A 253 -2.15 -20.61 28.16
N LEU A 254 -1.55 -21.42 27.30
CA LEU A 254 -1.16 -22.78 27.67
C LEU A 254 -0.18 -22.78 28.85
N MET A 255 0.84 -21.94 28.83
CA MET A 255 1.80 -21.82 29.93
C MET A 255 1.16 -21.31 31.24
N THR A 256 0.11 -20.48 31.15
CA THR A 256 -0.58 -19.92 32.33
C THR A 256 -1.52 -20.94 32.98
N PHE A 257 -2.22 -21.74 32.17
CA PHE A 257 -3.30 -22.61 32.66
C PHE A 257 -2.93 -24.08 32.76
N THR A 258 -1.78 -24.51 32.21
CA THR A 258 -1.31 -25.91 32.29
C THR A 258 -0.14 -26.04 33.26
N PRO A 259 0.14 -27.26 33.77
CA PRO A 259 1.28 -27.50 34.64
C PRO A 259 2.64 -27.46 33.90
N LEU A 260 2.66 -27.11 32.61
CA LEU A 260 3.87 -27.00 31.81
C LEU A 260 4.88 -25.98 32.36
N HIS A 261 4.39 -24.87 32.96
CA HIS A 261 5.24 -23.83 33.58
C HIS A 261 6.08 -24.39 34.75
N GLY A 262 5.68 -25.49 35.36
CA GLY A 262 6.44 -26.15 36.44
C GLY A 262 7.69 -26.93 35.96
N ARG A 263 7.83 -27.17 34.65
CA ARG A 263 9.00 -27.86 34.09
C ARG A 263 10.10 -26.84 33.74
N PRO A 264 11.29 -26.90 34.39
CA PRO A 264 12.31 -25.84 34.22
C PRO A 264 12.80 -25.70 32.77
N VAL A 265 12.96 -26.80 32.04
CA VAL A 265 13.39 -26.78 30.66
C VAL A 265 12.36 -26.07 29.75
N VAL A 266 11.08 -26.43 29.89
CA VAL A 266 9.99 -25.85 29.09
C VAL A 266 9.89 -24.33 29.36
N ARG A 267 10.02 -23.94 30.61
CA ARG A 267 10.00 -22.55 31.03
C ARG A 267 11.15 -21.76 30.43
N THR A 268 12.39 -22.28 30.48
CA THR A 268 13.56 -21.62 29.90
C THR A 268 13.44 -21.47 28.38
N VAL A 269 13.01 -22.52 27.68
CA VAL A 269 12.77 -22.49 26.25
C VAL A 269 11.70 -21.42 25.90
N TRP A 270 10.62 -21.38 26.66
CA TRP A 270 9.56 -20.38 26.47
C TRP A 270 10.07 -18.95 26.67
N GLN A 271 10.89 -18.70 27.68
CA GLN A 271 11.50 -17.40 27.94
C GLN A 271 12.45 -16.97 26.80
N ILE A 272 13.24 -17.88 26.26
CA ILE A 272 14.12 -17.60 25.11
C ILE A 272 13.27 -17.25 23.87
N LEU A 273 12.17 -17.99 23.65
CA LEU A 273 11.23 -17.69 22.56
C LEU A 273 10.54 -16.33 22.73
N LEU A 274 10.18 -15.96 23.96
CA LEU A 274 9.60 -14.65 24.24
C LEU A 274 10.59 -13.51 23.96
N VAL A 275 11.82 -13.63 24.44
CA VAL A 275 12.84 -12.59 24.23
C VAL A 275 13.22 -12.48 22.74
N GLY A 276 13.53 -13.59 22.09
CA GLY A 276 13.95 -13.61 20.69
C GLY A 276 12.81 -13.37 19.71
N GLY A 277 11.67 -14.02 19.92
CA GLY A 277 10.52 -13.96 19.01
C GLY A 277 9.66 -12.73 19.23
N LEU A 278 9.08 -12.59 20.41
CA LEU A 278 8.15 -11.49 20.69
C LEU A 278 8.91 -10.16 20.89
N GLY A 279 10.04 -10.17 21.58
CA GLY A 279 10.82 -8.98 21.89
C GLY A 279 11.63 -8.47 20.69
N LEU A 280 12.53 -9.28 20.12
CA LEU A 280 13.46 -8.83 19.09
C LEU A 280 12.88 -8.92 17.68
N TRP A 281 12.22 -10.02 17.31
CA TRP A 281 11.72 -10.21 15.95
C TRP A 281 10.40 -9.50 15.68
N LEU A 282 9.40 -9.67 16.55
CA LEU A 282 8.09 -9.01 16.40
C LEU A 282 8.11 -7.54 16.85
N GLY A 283 8.94 -7.20 17.84
CA GLY A 283 9.01 -5.85 18.40
C GLY A 283 7.71 -5.41 19.07
N GLN A 284 6.83 -6.34 19.44
CA GLN A 284 5.51 -6.07 20.00
C GLN A 284 5.59 -5.94 21.52
N LEU A 285 5.99 -4.76 21.97
CA LEU A 285 6.06 -4.42 23.37
C LEU A 285 4.88 -3.49 23.72
N LEU A 286 4.20 -3.77 24.82
CA LEU A 286 3.29 -2.82 25.40
C LEU A 286 4.10 -1.67 25.98
N SER A 287 4.12 -0.55 25.26
CA SER A 287 4.83 0.66 25.65
C SER A 287 3.83 1.76 26.07
N LEU A 288 4.28 2.70 26.87
CA LEU A 288 3.49 3.87 27.22
C LEU A 288 3.11 4.71 26.00
N SER A 289 3.97 4.75 24.99
CA SER A 289 3.70 5.42 23.71
C SER A 289 2.53 4.79 22.95
N LEU A 290 2.35 3.48 23.03
CA LEU A 290 1.20 2.77 22.43
C LEU A 290 -0.12 3.24 23.08
N PHE A 291 -0.17 3.29 24.42
CA PHE A 291 -1.35 3.76 25.14
C PHE A 291 -1.62 5.26 24.90
N ALA A 292 -0.59 6.08 24.84
CA ALA A 292 -0.71 7.49 24.48
C ALA A 292 -1.22 7.67 23.03
N GLY A 293 -0.77 6.84 22.10
CA GLY A 293 -1.27 6.80 20.72
C GLY A 293 -2.76 6.42 20.65
N TRP A 294 -3.19 5.42 21.42
CA TRP A 294 -4.60 5.03 21.50
C TRP A 294 -5.49 6.11 22.12
N ALA A 295 -4.99 6.82 23.11
CA ALA A 295 -5.71 7.94 23.72
C ALA A 295 -5.92 9.11 22.75
N ARG A 296 -4.97 9.32 21.81
CA ARG A 296 -5.03 10.42 20.83
C ARG A 296 -5.82 10.09 19.56
N HIS A 297 -5.62 8.90 19.01
CA HIS A 297 -6.13 8.51 17.68
C HIS A 297 -7.28 7.50 17.74
N GLY A 298 -7.68 7.12 18.96
CA GLY A 298 -8.66 6.06 19.18
C GLY A 298 -8.05 4.66 19.13
N ILE A 299 -8.83 3.68 19.56
CA ILE A 299 -8.41 2.28 19.63
C ILE A 299 -8.61 1.61 18.26
N PRO A 300 -7.57 1.02 17.65
CA PRO A 300 -7.65 0.40 16.32
C PRO A 300 -8.28 -1.00 16.38
N TRP A 301 -9.58 -1.09 16.64
CA TRP A 301 -10.29 -2.36 16.84
C TRP A 301 -10.14 -3.37 15.68
N SER A 302 -10.13 -2.88 14.45
CA SER A 302 -10.05 -3.72 13.25
C SER A 302 -8.61 -3.97 12.76
N GLN A 303 -7.67 -3.07 13.09
CA GLN A 303 -6.31 -3.10 12.52
C GLN A 303 -5.32 -3.93 13.35
N ALA A 304 -5.50 -3.98 14.68
CA ALA A 304 -4.58 -4.66 15.58
C ALA A 304 -5.30 -5.41 16.73
N PRO A 305 -6.20 -6.36 16.43
CA PRO A 305 -6.99 -7.06 17.46
C PRO A 305 -6.12 -7.84 18.46
N ALA A 306 -5.01 -8.42 18.00
CA ALA A 306 -4.09 -9.17 18.86
C ALA A 306 -3.38 -8.28 19.90
N LEU A 307 -3.04 -7.05 19.54
CA LEU A 307 -2.47 -6.04 20.47
C LEU A 307 -3.49 -5.59 21.51
N LEU A 308 -4.75 -5.48 21.14
CA LEU A 308 -5.83 -5.14 22.06
C LEU A 308 -6.06 -6.24 23.09
N ILE A 309 -6.03 -7.52 22.65
CA ILE A 309 -6.13 -8.67 23.54
C ILE A 309 -4.92 -8.70 24.48
N LEU A 310 -3.72 -8.44 23.97
CA LEU A 310 -2.51 -8.36 24.78
C LEU A 310 -2.61 -7.28 25.86
N GLY A 311 -3.08 -6.07 25.49
CA GLY A 311 -3.35 -4.97 26.42
C GLY A 311 -4.44 -5.32 27.45
N GLY A 312 -5.50 -5.97 26.99
CA GLY A 312 -6.57 -6.46 27.86
C GLY A 312 -6.08 -7.49 28.88
N ILE A 313 -5.27 -8.46 28.46
CA ILE A 313 -4.65 -9.44 29.36
C ILE A 313 -3.74 -8.72 30.38
N ALA A 314 -2.95 -7.76 29.94
CA ALA A 314 -2.04 -7.03 30.83
C ALA A 314 -2.74 -6.23 31.92
N LEU A 315 -3.90 -5.64 31.60
CA LEU A 315 -4.65 -4.77 32.51
C LEU A 315 -5.70 -5.52 33.34
N LEU A 316 -6.49 -6.41 32.71
CA LEU A 316 -7.66 -7.02 33.33
C LEU A 316 -7.31 -8.28 34.14
N VAL A 317 -6.34 -9.11 33.71
CA VAL A 317 -6.00 -10.35 34.40
C VAL A 317 -5.43 -10.11 35.78
N PRO A 318 -4.51 -9.15 36.02
CA PRO A 318 -4.05 -8.85 37.39
C PRO A 318 -5.16 -8.39 38.32
N TRP A 319 -6.14 -7.66 37.77
CA TRP A 319 -7.26 -7.12 38.53
C TRP A 319 -8.25 -8.20 38.98
N GLY A 320 -8.54 -9.17 38.12
CA GLY A 320 -9.52 -10.26 38.40
C GLY A 320 -8.93 -11.48 39.11
N SER A 321 -7.64 -11.82 38.87
CA SER A 321 -7.09 -13.11 39.32
C SER A 321 -5.91 -13.04 40.28
N ARG A 322 -5.42 -11.85 40.64
CA ARG A 322 -4.17 -11.62 41.41
C ARG A 322 -2.92 -12.28 40.75
N ARG A 323 -3.05 -12.82 39.55
CA ARG A 323 -1.94 -13.42 38.79
C ARG A 323 -1.40 -12.40 37.80
N GLN A 324 -0.09 -12.19 37.82
CA GLN A 324 0.59 -11.31 36.83
C GLN A 324 0.94 -12.11 35.56
N ALA A 325 -0.09 -12.61 34.85
CA ALA A 325 0.09 -13.43 33.67
C ALA A 325 0.92 -12.74 32.57
N TYR A 326 0.72 -11.45 32.36
CA TYR A 326 1.48 -10.68 31.38
C TYR A 326 2.97 -10.65 31.72
N CYS A 327 3.35 -10.23 32.93
CA CYS A 327 4.76 -10.05 33.30
C CYS A 327 5.53 -11.37 33.38
N HIS A 328 4.87 -12.46 33.73
CA HIS A 328 5.53 -13.77 33.88
C HIS A 328 5.51 -14.65 32.62
N GLN A 329 4.49 -14.50 31.76
CA GLN A 329 4.28 -15.45 30.64
C GLN A 329 4.28 -14.80 29.26
N ILE A 330 4.22 -13.46 29.16
CA ILE A 330 4.10 -12.75 27.88
C ILE A 330 5.19 -11.70 27.72
N CYS A 331 5.56 -10.98 28.80
CA CYS A 331 6.45 -9.86 28.71
C CYS A 331 7.92 -10.28 28.44
N PRO A 332 8.53 -9.87 27.29
CA PRO A 332 9.92 -10.20 27.00
C PRO A 332 10.90 -9.65 28.02
N HIS A 333 10.59 -8.48 28.62
CA HIS A 333 11.41 -7.91 29.70
C HIS A 333 11.38 -8.76 30.96
N GLY A 334 10.20 -9.25 31.37
CA GLY A 334 10.09 -10.17 32.50
C GLY A 334 10.85 -11.47 32.25
N ALA A 335 10.73 -12.02 31.04
CA ALA A 335 11.46 -13.22 30.63
C ALA A 335 12.99 -12.99 30.65
N ALA A 336 13.45 -11.85 30.14
CA ALA A 336 14.88 -11.51 30.16
C ALA A 336 15.42 -11.33 31.59
N GLN A 337 14.65 -10.66 32.47
CA GLN A 337 15.02 -10.49 33.88
C GLN A 337 15.14 -11.84 34.60
N GLU A 338 14.24 -12.77 34.32
CA GLU A 338 14.26 -14.10 34.92
C GLU A 338 15.43 -14.94 34.42
N LEU A 339 15.72 -14.93 33.11
CA LEU A 339 16.88 -15.57 32.52
C LEU A 339 18.19 -15.02 33.09
N LEU A 340 18.31 -13.70 33.21
CA LEU A 340 19.49 -13.03 33.77
C LEU A 340 19.59 -13.24 35.29
N GLY A 341 18.46 -13.31 35.99
CA GLY A 341 18.39 -13.58 37.42
C GLY A 341 18.94 -14.96 37.81
N GLY A 342 18.92 -15.94 36.88
CA GLY A 342 19.60 -17.22 37.04
C GLY A 342 21.13 -17.16 37.02
N LEU A 343 21.71 -16.08 36.53
CA LEU A 343 23.17 -15.85 36.44
C LEU A 343 23.67 -15.17 37.70
N LYS A 344 24.04 -15.94 38.71
CA LYS A 344 24.54 -15.43 40.03
C LYS A 344 25.65 -14.36 39.91
N ARG A 345 26.46 -14.37 38.84
CA ARG A 345 27.53 -13.42 38.59
C ARG A 345 27.07 -12.00 38.27
N LEU A 346 25.80 -11.81 37.87
CA LEU A 346 25.23 -10.51 37.47
C LEU A 346 24.35 -9.91 38.58
N GLN A 347 24.22 -10.58 39.72
CA GLN A 347 23.42 -10.07 40.85
C GLN A 347 24.18 -9.00 41.60
N VAL A 348 23.68 -7.75 41.53
CA VAL A 348 24.18 -6.62 42.29
C VAL A 348 23.23 -6.36 43.44
N THR A 349 23.76 -6.37 44.68
CA THR A 349 22.99 -6.04 45.88
C THR A 349 22.86 -4.50 45.99
N VAL A 350 21.62 -4.02 45.86
CA VAL A 350 21.35 -2.57 45.99
C VAL A 350 21.13 -2.22 47.44
N PRO A 351 21.85 -1.23 48.03
CA PRO A 351 21.63 -0.76 49.42
C PRO A 351 20.16 -0.33 49.64
N ALA A 352 19.61 -0.60 50.80
CA ALA A 352 18.20 -0.36 51.13
C ALA A 352 17.74 1.10 50.86
N ARG A 353 18.63 2.08 51.09
CA ARG A 353 18.39 3.52 50.83
C ARG A 353 18.13 3.82 49.35
N TRP A 354 18.79 3.12 48.46
CA TRP A 354 18.60 3.28 47.01
C TRP A 354 17.36 2.51 46.53
N HIS A 355 17.06 1.38 47.11
CA HIS A 355 15.87 0.58 46.80
C HIS A 355 14.59 1.37 46.93
N ALA A 356 14.42 2.13 48.05
CA ALA A 356 13.24 2.94 48.31
C ALA A 356 13.06 4.09 47.29
N TRP A 357 14.17 4.62 46.73
CA TRP A 357 14.11 5.67 45.69
C TRP A 357 13.87 5.07 44.30
N LEU A 358 14.55 3.99 43.95
CA LEU A 358 14.41 3.28 42.66
C LEU A 358 13.00 2.70 42.51
N SER A 359 12.34 2.26 43.54
CA SER A 359 10.97 1.75 43.49
C SER A 359 9.93 2.81 43.10
N LYS A 360 10.21 4.10 43.29
CA LYS A 360 9.36 5.23 42.87
C LYS A 360 9.60 5.69 41.43
N LEU A 361 10.74 5.32 40.85
CA LEU A 361 11.16 5.76 39.51
C LEU A 361 10.13 5.41 38.40
N PRO A 362 9.52 4.22 38.38
CA PRO A 362 8.51 3.87 37.37
C PRO A 362 7.25 4.78 37.49
N ALA A 363 6.83 5.11 38.69
CA ALA A 363 5.67 5.99 38.92
C ALA A 363 5.96 7.43 38.48
N ILE A 364 7.19 7.91 38.77
CA ILE A 364 7.65 9.24 38.33
C ILE A 364 7.76 9.31 36.83
N ALA A 365 8.33 8.28 36.17
CA ALA A 365 8.41 8.20 34.74
C ALA A 365 7.03 8.16 34.07
N LEU A 366 6.09 7.42 34.64
CA LEU A 366 4.70 7.35 34.15
C LEU A 366 4.02 8.73 34.28
N ALA A 367 4.13 9.39 35.44
CA ALA A 367 3.57 10.73 35.66
C ALA A 367 4.20 11.77 34.71
N GLY A 368 5.52 11.70 34.52
CA GLY A 368 6.24 12.56 33.57
C GLY A 368 5.80 12.35 32.12
N ALA A 369 5.63 11.12 31.69
CA ALA A 369 5.14 10.79 30.35
C ALA A 369 3.69 11.29 30.13
N PHE A 370 2.83 11.17 31.15
CA PHE A 370 1.46 11.68 31.10
C PHE A 370 1.42 13.21 31.05
N LEU A 371 2.22 13.88 31.87
CA LEU A 371 2.36 15.34 31.85
C LEU A 371 2.92 15.83 30.51
N ALA A 372 3.95 15.20 29.98
CA ALA A 372 4.51 15.54 28.66
C ALA A 372 3.45 15.39 27.54
N ALA A 373 2.63 14.34 27.59
CA ALA A 373 1.57 14.13 26.61
C ALA A 373 0.45 15.18 26.70
N LEU A 374 0.17 15.70 27.89
CA LEU A 374 -0.85 16.74 28.13
C LEU A 374 -0.36 18.15 27.77
N VAL A 375 0.90 18.47 28.11
CA VAL A 375 1.47 19.82 27.98
C VAL A 375 2.03 20.06 26.57
N TRP A 376 2.52 19.03 25.89
CA TRP A 376 3.15 19.15 24.57
C TRP A 376 2.45 18.31 23.48
N PRO A 377 1.25 18.71 23.03
CA PRO A 377 0.51 17.95 22.02
C PRO A 377 1.15 17.98 20.62
N ARG A 378 2.18 18.79 20.37
CA ARG A 378 2.81 18.96 19.05
C ARG A 378 4.11 18.18 18.82
N TRP A 379 4.65 17.49 19.80
CA TRP A 379 5.80 16.63 19.58
C TRP A 379 5.34 15.31 18.94
N ASN A 380 5.66 15.17 17.65
CA ASN A 380 5.65 13.87 16.98
C ASN A 380 6.81 13.05 17.56
N ILE A 381 6.48 12.13 18.46
CA ILE A 381 7.37 11.07 18.93
C ILE A 381 7.09 9.83 18.11
#